data_1aa4716fb8bd08bb5d9635702f90dd1b
#
_entry.id   1aa4716fb8bd08bb5d9635702f90dd1b
#
_cell.length_a   1.000
_cell.length_b   1.000
_cell.length_c   1.000
_cell.angle_alpha   90.00
_cell.angle_beta   90.00
_cell.angle_gamma   90.00
#
_symmetry.space_group_name_H-M   'P 1'
#
loop_
_entity.id
_entity.type
_entity.pdbx_description
1 polymer ?
#
loop_
_entity_poly.entity_id
_entity_poly.type
_entity_poly.pdbx_seq_one_letter_code
_entity_poly.pdbx_strand_id
1 'polypeptide(L)'
;MTPEQLKASIIFSALQGKLVEQRDEEPAVDTTNIKIKKIEEIEFDIPEKWKIAHLETVTISIASKQYQIAASEFKTVGKYPVVSQSKEYVIGYCDDDSKLFCHEEPIVIFGDHTTEVKYIDFDFVVGADGVKIFEPISNILIVKFLKFVLEFYSTGLEKVGGYTRHYKYIKDKPIPLPPLEEQRRIVAKIEEMLPFVERYAASYEKLEQFNAKFPEDMKKSILQYAIQGKLVEQRPEEGTAEELYKSIQEEKKQYKIKTIETNPMEEPPFDIPDSWKWIQLQDIVKKTIKRGKSPKYTENSNIQVFAQKCNVKTGGINMELAKYLDLNAAEKYPDEEYMVNGDIIINSTGGGTMGRVGIFHDTDRLNNMKIVPDGHVTIIRACDMVDYKYLYYFIKHNQKYLETQGEGSTNQTELKPITIASLALPLPPLEEQHRIVAKIEELLPYCDQLIK
;
A
#
# COMPACT_ATOMS: atom_id res chain seq x y z
N MET A 1 12.17 -11.79 -9.65
CA MET A 1 11.86 -11.48 -11.08
C MET A 1 10.40 -11.08 -11.14
N THR A 2 10.07 -9.90 -11.69
CA THR A 2 8.67 -9.50 -11.86
C THR A 2 8.02 -10.24 -13.04
N PRO A 3 6.68 -10.30 -13.13
CA PRO A 3 5.98 -10.91 -14.26
C PRO A 3 6.35 -10.27 -15.62
N GLU A 4 6.56 -8.96 -15.64
CA GLU A 4 6.99 -8.21 -16.84
C GLU A 4 8.41 -8.62 -17.26
N GLN A 5 9.32 -8.77 -16.30
CA GLN A 5 10.68 -9.27 -16.56
C GLN A 5 10.66 -10.70 -17.08
N LEU A 6 9.77 -11.56 -16.56
CA LEU A 6 9.61 -12.93 -17.04
C LEU A 6 9.11 -12.94 -18.49
N LYS A 7 8.06 -12.16 -18.80
CA LYS A 7 7.56 -12.01 -20.18
C LYS A 7 8.65 -11.50 -21.11
N ALA A 8 9.37 -10.44 -20.72
CA ALA A 8 10.46 -9.88 -21.51
C ALA A 8 11.58 -10.90 -21.76
N SER A 9 11.93 -11.73 -20.76
CA SER A 9 12.94 -12.79 -20.90
C SER A 9 12.52 -13.88 -21.89
N ILE A 10 11.25 -14.26 -21.91
CA ILE A 10 10.70 -15.24 -22.88
C ILE A 10 10.82 -14.65 -24.29
N ILE A 11 10.37 -13.40 -24.49
CA ILE A 11 10.45 -12.75 -25.79
C ILE A 11 11.92 -12.57 -26.21
N PHE A 12 12.80 -12.17 -25.30
CA PHE A 12 14.23 -12.03 -25.59
C PHE A 12 14.87 -13.35 -26.03
N SER A 13 14.52 -14.47 -25.38
CA SER A 13 14.95 -15.80 -25.81
C SER A 13 14.44 -16.12 -27.23
N ALA A 14 13.23 -15.69 -27.56
CA ALA A 14 12.68 -15.81 -28.90
C ALA A 14 13.48 -15.00 -29.94
N LEU A 15 13.84 -13.74 -29.61
CA LEU A 15 14.58 -12.84 -30.49
C LEU A 15 16.04 -13.32 -30.73
N GLN A 16 16.56 -14.16 -29.86
CA GLN A 16 17.87 -14.81 -29.99
C GLN A 16 17.81 -16.15 -30.72
N GLY A 17 16.63 -16.61 -31.18
CA GLY A 17 16.43 -17.94 -31.78
C GLY A 17 16.58 -19.11 -30.80
N LYS A 18 16.46 -18.86 -29.49
CA LYS A 18 16.64 -19.87 -28.43
C LYS A 18 15.32 -20.46 -27.91
N LEU A 19 14.17 -19.94 -28.35
CA LEU A 19 12.87 -20.36 -27.84
C LEU A 19 12.32 -21.60 -28.52
N VAL A 20 12.66 -21.82 -29.80
CA VAL A 20 12.26 -22.96 -30.61
C VAL A 20 13.48 -23.56 -31.31
N GLU A 21 13.39 -24.81 -31.69
CA GLU A 21 14.46 -25.51 -32.42
C GLU A 21 14.64 -24.93 -33.82
N GLN A 22 15.90 -24.72 -34.26
CA GLN A 22 16.23 -24.30 -35.59
C GLN A 22 16.05 -25.46 -36.57
N ARG A 23 15.45 -25.24 -37.75
CA ARG A 23 15.21 -26.27 -38.77
C ARG A 23 15.93 -25.93 -40.07
N ASP A 24 16.70 -26.88 -40.57
CA ASP A 24 17.51 -26.66 -41.75
C ASP A 24 16.71 -26.55 -43.05
N GLU A 25 15.56 -27.20 -43.12
CA GLU A 25 14.63 -27.17 -44.23
C GLU A 25 13.86 -25.88 -44.40
N GLU A 26 13.80 -25.04 -43.37
CA GLU A 26 13.10 -23.75 -43.44
C GLU A 26 13.97 -22.69 -44.16
N PRO A 27 13.52 -22.13 -45.31
CA PRO A 27 14.30 -21.15 -46.06
C PRO A 27 14.35 -19.83 -45.34
N ALA A 28 15.45 -19.13 -45.42
CA ALA A 28 15.55 -17.75 -44.94
C ALA A 28 14.53 -16.86 -45.66
N VAL A 29 14.07 -15.79 -44.98
CA VAL A 29 13.14 -14.81 -45.53
C VAL A 29 13.76 -14.17 -46.79
N ASP A 30 12.98 -14.13 -47.88
CA ASP A 30 13.40 -13.42 -49.08
C ASP A 30 13.31 -11.88 -48.87
N THR A 31 14.44 -11.25 -48.89
CA THR A 31 14.61 -9.81 -48.66
C THR A 31 15.04 -9.05 -49.93
N THR A 32 15.00 -9.70 -51.10
CA THR A 32 15.49 -9.10 -52.36
C THR A 32 14.71 -7.84 -52.79
N ASN A 33 13.44 -7.76 -52.41
CA ASN A 33 12.54 -6.63 -52.76
C ASN A 33 12.52 -5.51 -51.70
N ILE A 34 13.31 -5.60 -50.63
CA ILE A 34 13.40 -4.58 -49.60
C ILE A 34 14.82 -4.00 -49.51
N LYS A 35 14.91 -2.67 -49.35
CA LYS A 35 16.21 -2.01 -49.13
C LYS A 35 16.64 -2.17 -47.69
N ILE A 36 17.38 -3.21 -47.40
CA ILE A 36 17.99 -3.37 -46.09
C ILE A 36 19.08 -2.32 -45.90
N LYS A 37 18.87 -1.36 -45.00
CA LYS A 37 19.93 -0.47 -44.52
C LYS A 37 20.91 -1.29 -43.71
N LYS A 38 22.23 -1.00 -43.84
CA LYS A 38 23.25 -1.67 -43.07
C LYS A 38 23.02 -1.38 -41.59
N ILE A 39 22.79 -2.42 -40.79
CA ILE A 39 22.65 -2.32 -39.34
C ILE A 39 24.05 -2.47 -38.76
N GLU A 40 24.52 -1.48 -38.05
CA GLU A 40 25.90 -1.41 -37.60
C GLU A 40 26.19 -2.33 -36.41
N GLU A 41 25.22 -2.54 -35.50
CA GLU A 41 25.38 -3.48 -34.37
C GLU A 41 24.02 -4.03 -33.88
N ILE A 42 24.01 -5.29 -33.50
CA ILE A 42 22.94 -5.92 -32.72
C ILE A 42 23.49 -6.22 -31.35
N GLU A 43 22.70 -5.94 -30.32
CA GLU A 43 23.05 -6.14 -28.92
C GLU A 43 23.09 -7.63 -28.52
N PHE A 44 22.77 -8.55 -29.42
CA PHE A 44 22.69 -10.00 -29.16
C PHE A 44 22.90 -10.85 -30.43
N ASP A 45 23.36 -12.07 -30.24
CA ASP A 45 23.58 -13.03 -31.33
C ASP A 45 22.24 -13.59 -31.85
N ILE A 46 22.17 -13.79 -33.15
CA ILE A 46 21.02 -14.42 -33.84
C ILE A 46 21.52 -15.62 -34.69
N PRO A 47 20.63 -16.57 -35.01
CA PRO A 47 20.95 -17.67 -35.90
C PRO A 47 21.42 -17.22 -37.29
N GLU A 48 22.34 -17.97 -37.90
CA GLU A 48 22.97 -17.59 -39.17
C GLU A 48 21.98 -17.40 -40.34
N LYS A 49 20.87 -18.16 -40.33
CA LYS A 49 19.83 -18.07 -41.36
C LYS A 49 18.92 -16.86 -41.23
N TRP A 50 18.95 -16.17 -40.06
CA TRP A 50 18.08 -15.02 -39.84
C TRP A 50 18.63 -13.80 -40.58
N LYS A 51 17.71 -12.95 -40.98
CA LYS A 51 18.01 -11.60 -41.50
C LYS A 51 17.66 -10.55 -40.45
N ILE A 52 18.06 -9.33 -40.70
CA ILE A 52 17.76 -8.20 -39.82
C ILE A 52 17.32 -7.02 -40.71
N ALA A 53 16.31 -6.32 -40.25
CA ALA A 53 15.81 -5.15 -40.92
C ALA A 53 15.44 -4.05 -39.93
N HIS A 54 15.25 -2.82 -40.40
CA HIS A 54 14.62 -1.76 -39.64
C HIS A 54 13.09 -1.85 -39.76
N LEU A 55 12.37 -1.42 -38.72
CA LEU A 55 10.92 -1.42 -38.68
C LEU A 55 10.30 -0.81 -39.94
N GLU A 56 10.78 0.37 -40.36
CA GLU A 56 10.31 1.08 -41.55
C GLU A 56 10.54 0.33 -42.88
N THR A 57 11.43 -0.64 -42.90
CA THR A 57 11.75 -1.44 -44.10
C THR A 57 10.83 -2.62 -44.28
N VAL A 58 10.30 -3.16 -43.16
CA VAL A 58 9.47 -4.40 -43.14
C VAL A 58 8.00 -4.12 -42.81
N THR A 59 7.65 -2.86 -42.66
CA THR A 59 6.27 -2.41 -42.39
C THR A 59 5.87 -1.22 -43.26
N ILE A 60 4.58 -1.12 -43.56
CA ILE A 60 3.97 0.08 -44.12
C ILE A 60 3.43 0.88 -42.91
N SER A 61 3.95 2.10 -42.75
CA SER A 61 3.46 3.02 -41.70
C SER A 61 2.26 3.82 -42.24
N ILE A 62 1.14 3.73 -41.55
CA ILE A 62 -0.11 4.36 -41.95
C ILE A 62 -0.37 5.63 -41.12
N ALA A 63 -0.70 6.73 -41.80
CA ALA A 63 -1.02 7.98 -41.12
C ALA A 63 -2.38 7.91 -40.44
N SER A 64 -2.38 7.89 -39.09
CA SER A 64 -3.59 7.71 -38.28
C SER A 64 -4.52 8.93 -38.24
N LYS A 65 -4.01 10.15 -38.55
CA LYS A 65 -4.71 11.42 -38.31
C LYS A 65 -6.05 11.55 -39.06
N GLN A 66 -6.17 11.02 -40.28
CA GLN A 66 -7.42 11.07 -41.05
C GLN A 66 -8.56 10.24 -40.44
N TYR A 67 -8.22 9.20 -39.68
CA TYR A 67 -9.16 8.29 -39.03
C TYR A 67 -9.45 8.68 -37.57
N GLN A 68 -8.89 9.80 -37.09
CA GLN A 68 -8.96 10.22 -35.72
C GLN A 68 -10.22 11.00 -35.40
N ILE A 69 -10.79 10.75 -34.22
CA ILE A 69 -11.86 11.53 -33.59
C ILE A 69 -11.44 12.06 -32.23
N ALA A 70 -12.13 13.10 -31.75
CA ALA A 70 -11.87 13.67 -30.42
C ALA A 70 -12.55 12.84 -29.33
N ALA A 71 -12.00 12.89 -28.11
CA ALA A 71 -12.55 12.16 -26.97
C ALA A 71 -14.03 12.52 -26.65
N SER A 72 -14.45 13.75 -26.96
CA SER A 72 -15.83 14.20 -26.78
C SER A 72 -16.83 13.53 -27.76
N GLU A 73 -16.35 12.86 -28.81
CA GLU A 73 -17.15 12.17 -29.81
C GLU A 73 -17.31 10.67 -29.49
N PHE A 74 -16.68 10.16 -28.44
CA PHE A 74 -16.80 8.75 -28.03
C PHE A 74 -18.18 8.46 -27.47
N LYS A 75 -18.76 7.36 -27.96
CA LYS A 75 -20.03 6.79 -27.48
C LYS A 75 -19.76 5.55 -26.64
N THR A 76 -20.65 5.24 -25.72
CA THR A 76 -20.62 3.98 -24.96
C THR A 76 -21.04 2.78 -25.78
N VAL A 77 -21.86 3.01 -26.82
CA VAL A 77 -22.32 2.01 -27.79
C VAL A 77 -22.38 2.69 -29.19
N GLY A 78 -21.93 2.00 -30.20
CA GLY A 78 -21.92 2.50 -31.57
C GLY A 78 -21.49 1.44 -32.57
N LYS A 79 -21.40 1.83 -33.86
CA LYS A 79 -21.16 0.93 -34.99
C LYS A 79 -19.71 0.43 -35.03
N TYR A 80 -18.75 1.32 -34.78
CA TYR A 80 -17.33 1.05 -34.94
C TYR A 80 -16.59 1.21 -33.62
N PRO A 81 -15.72 0.25 -33.21
CA PRO A 81 -14.90 0.38 -32.03
C PRO A 81 -13.87 1.50 -32.21
N VAL A 82 -13.62 2.24 -31.14
CA VAL A 82 -12.57 3.25 -31.05
C VAL A 82 -11.37 2.69 -30.35
N VAL A 83 -10.22 2.69 -31.00
CA VAL A 83 -8.95 2.20 -30.47
C VAL A 83 -7.97 3.36 -30.28
N SER A 84 -7.34 3.42 -29.11
CA SER A 84 -6.33 4.43 -28.79
C SER A 84 -5.04 3.79 -28.28
N GLN A 85 -4.13 4.65 -27.83
CA GLN A 85 -2.89 4.24 -27.17
C GLN A 85 -3.05 3.85 -25.67
N SER A 86 -4.27 3.82 -25.11
CA SER A 86 -4.54 3.38 -23.72
C SER A 86 -4.35 1.87 -23.55
N LYS A 87 -4.29 1.37 -22.31
CA LYS A 87 -4.25 -0.07 -22.01
C LYS A 87 -5.51 -0.80 -22.48
N GLU A 88 -6.65 -0.15 -22.39
CA GLU A 88 -7.93 -0.69 -22.85
C GLU A 88 -7.91 -0.93 -24.35
N TYR A 89 -8.41 -2.10 -24.78
CA TYR A 89 -8.39 -2.49 -26.18
C TYR A 89 -9.33 -1.61 -27.01
N VAL A 90 -10.56 -1.41 -26.53
CA VAL A 90 -11.58 -0.52 -27.09
C VAL A 90 -11.98 0.48 -26.03
N ILE A 91 -11.90 1.77 -26.32
CA ILE A 91 -12.17 2.86 -25.38
C ILE A 91 -13.55 3.51 -25.57
N GLY A 92 -14.28 3.11 -26.56
CA GLY A 92 -15.60 3.62 -26.94
C GLY A 92 -15.98 3.22 -28.34
N TYR A 93 -17.01 3.86 -28.86
CA TYR A 93 -17.56 3.59 -30.19
C TYR A 93 -17.79 4.88 -30.95
N CYS A 94 -17.88 4.76 -32.28
CA CYS A 94 -18.20 5.85 -33.21
C CYS A 94 -19.12 5.35 -34.33
N ASP A 95 -19.96 6.24 -34.89
CA ASP A 95 -20.84 5.90 -36.01
C ASP A 95 -20.46 6.61 -37.30
N ASP A 96 -19.35 7.36 -37.35
CA ASP A 96 -18.88 8.09 -38.52
C ASP A 96 -18.11 7.16 -39.47
N ASP A 97 -18.76 6.77 -40.55
CA ASP A 97 -18.16 5.92 -41.60
C ASP A 97 -16.91 6.54 -42.22
N SER A 98 -16.80 7.88 -42.26
CA SER A 98 -15.66 8.60 -42.86
C SER A 98 -14.36 8.46 -42.01
N LYS A 99 -14.49 8.05 -40.78
CA LYS A 99 -13.39 7.85 -39.81
C LYS A 99 -12.97 6.40 -39.66
N LEU A 100 -13.67 5.48 -40.32
CA LEU A 100 -13.35 4.07 -40.23
C LEU A 100 -12.03 3.77 -40.95
N PHE A 101 -11.10 3.15 -40.23
CA PHE A 101 -9.92 2.53 -40.80
C PHE A 101 -10.21 1.06 -41.09
N CYS A 102 -10.29 0.74 -42.41
CA CYS A 102 -10.44 -0.64 -42.86
C CYS A 102 -9.10 -1.22 -43.27
N HIS A 103 -8.90 -2.50 -43.00
CA HIS A 103 -7.71 -3.25 -43.39
C HIS A 103 -8.08 -4.71 -43.69
N GLU A 104 -7.40 -5.31 -44.66
CA GLU A 104 -7.64 -6.71 -45.06
C GLU A 104 -6.88 -7.70 -44.18
N GLU A 105 -5.66 -7.33 -43.81
CA GLU A 105 -4.77 -8.16 -42.96
C GLU A 105 -4.65 -7.50 -41.58
N PRO A 106 -4.46 -8.29 -40.52
CA PRO A 106 -4.21 -7.75 -39.17
C PRO A 106 -3.03 -6.77 -39.14
N ILE A 107 -3.07 -5.83 -38.22
CA ILE A 107 -2.06 -4.80 -38.04
C ILE A 107 -1.55 -4.72 -36.62
N VAL A 108 -0.47 -3.95 -36.41
CA VAL A 108 0.01 -3.60 -35.06
C VAL A 108 -0.13 -2.10 -34.84
N ILE A 109 -0.65 -1.75 -33.67
CA ILE A 109 -0.66 -0.38 -33.18
C ILE A 109 0.38 -0.22 -32.07
N PHE A 110 1.11 0.91 -32.12
CA PHE A 110 2.00 1.35 -31.06
C PHE A 110 1.57 2.72 -30.53
N GLY A 111 1.46 2.83 -29.19
CA GLY A 111 1.16 4.06 -28.49
C GLY A 111 2.40 4.89 -28.23
N ASP A 112 2.55 6.06 -28.90
CA ASP A 112 3.74 6.89 -28.84
C ASP A 112 3.98 7.51 -27.45
N HIS A 113 2.95 7.66 -26.62
CA HIS A 113 3.05 8.19 -25.25
C HIS A 113 2.91 7.14 -24.14
N THR A 114 2.31 5.98 -24.46
CA THR A 114 1.98 4.93 -23.47
C THR A 114 2.83 3.68 -23.61
N THR A 115 3.55 3.53 -24.74
CA THR A 115 4.29 2.33 -25.13
C THR A 115 3.44 1.06 -25.34
N GLU A 116 2.12 1.20 -25.28
CA GLU A 116 1.20 0.08 -25.50
C GLU A 116 1.27 -0.44 -26.94
N VAL A 117 1.34 -1.76 -27.08
CA VAL A 117 1.39 -2.47 -28.35
C VAL A 117 0.16 -3.34 -28.48
N LYS A 118 -0.63 -3.14 -29.56
CA LYS A 118 -1.87 -3.90 -29.79
C LYS A 118 -1.82 -4.59 -31.15
N TYR A 119 -2.31 -5.82 -31.18
CA TYR A 119 -2.65 -6.56 -32.40
C TYR A 119 -4.12 -6.30 -32.71
N ILE A 120 -4.44 -5.79 -33.89
CA ILE A 120 -5.81 -5.45 -34.31
C ILE A 120 -6.15 -6.25 -35.58
N ASP A 121 -7.25 -6.98 -35.53
CA ASP A 121 -7.82 -7.81 -36.59
C ASP A 121 -9.26 -7.44 -36.95
N PHE A 122 -9.66 -6.21 -36.63
CA PHE A 122 -10.97 -5.65 -36.93
C PHE A 122 -10.87 -4.17 -37.35
N ASP A 123 -11.80 -3.70 -38.14
CA ASP A 123 -11.91 -2.30 -38.54
C ASP A 123 -12.23 -1.38 -37.38
N PHE A 124 -11.60 -0.24 -37.28
CA PHE A 124 -11.71 0.64 -36.11
C PHE A 124 -11.56 2.12 -36.45
N VAL A 125 -11.91 2.98 -35.49
CA VAL A 125 -11.69 4.43 -35.52
C VAL A 125 -10.57 4.78 -34.53
N VAL A 126 -9.70 5.70 -34.89
CA VAL A 126 -8.57 6.12 -34.03
C VAL A 126 -9.04 7.11 -32.96
N GLY A 127 -8.82 6.80 -31.70
CA GLY A 127 -9.33 7.56 -30.57
C GLY A 127 -8.39 8.62 -29.96
N ALA A 128 -7.14 8.73 -30.44
CA ALA A 128 -6.20 9.69 -29.87
C ALA A 128 -5.03 10.01 -30.80
N ASP A 129 -4.39 11.16 -30.57
CA ASP A 129 -3.06 11.45 -31.14
C ASP A 129 -2.02 10.46 -30.60
N GLY A 130 -0.92 10.29 -31.35
CA GLY A 130 0.18 9.40 -30.94
C GLY A 130 -0.04 7.91 -31.22
N VAL A 131 -1.12 7.52 -31.90
CA VAL A 131 -1.30 6.16 -32.40
C VAL A 131 -0.48 5.97 -33.68
N LYS A 132 0.46 5.02 -33.64
CA LYS A 132 1.24 4.59 -34.83
C LYS A 132 0.66 3.25 -35.30
N ILE A 133 0.36 3.17 -36.58
CA ILE A 133 -0.22 2.00 -37.25
C ILE A 133 0.84 1.38 -38.14
N PHE A 134 1.11 0.08 -37.96
CA PHE A 134 2.07 -0.67 -38.76
C PHE A 134 1.40 -1.88 -39.40
N GLU A 135 1.46 -1.93 -40.73
CA GLU A 135 1.07 -3.09 -41.52
C GLU A 135 2.36 -3.83 -41.94
N PRO A 136 2.63 -5.03 -41.41
CA PRO A 136 3.80 -5.81 -41.80
C PRO A 136 3.70 -6.29 -43.26
N ILE A 137 4.83 -6.37 -43.96
CA ILE A 137 4.91 -7.01 -45.28
C ILE A 137 4.75 -8.52 -45.08
N SER A 138 3.63 -9.07 -45.47
CA SER A 138 3.14 -10.42 -45.09
C SER A 138 4.03 -11.59 -45.50
N ASN A 139 4.81 -11.46 -46.58
CA ASN A 139 5.78 -12.46 -47.00
C ASN A 139 7.15 -12.35 -46.30
N ILE A 140 7.30 -11.43 -45.36
CA ILE A 140 8.55 -11.15 -44.64
C ILE A 140 8.35 -11.24 -43.14
N LEU A 141 7.25 -10.69 -42.63
CA LEU A 141 7.06 -10.51 -41.19
C LEU A 141 5.63 -10.83 -40.76
N ILE A 142 5.48 -11.73 -39.81
CA ILE A 142 4.20 -12.09 -39.21
C ILE A 142 3.77 -11.02 -38.21
N VAL A 143 2.52 -10.58 -38.28
CA VAL A 143 1.94 -9.49 -37.46
C VAL A 143 2.12 -9.74 -35.95
N LYS A 144 1.81 -10.94 -35.47
CA LYS A 144 1.96 -11.29 -34.05
C LYS A 144 3.44 -11.35 -33.63
N PHE A 145 4.33 -11.75 -34.53
CA PHE A 145 5.77 -11.71 -34.23
C PHE A 145 6.25 -10.27 -34.09
N LEU A 146 5.87 -9.38 -35.00
CA LEU A 146 6.14 -7.93 -34.89
C LEU A 146 5.60 -7.36 -33.55
N LYS A 147 4.36 -7.74 -33.17
CA LYS A 147 3.80 -7.32 -31.88
C LYS A 147 4.74 -7.65 -30.73
N PHE A 148 5.23 -8.88 -30.65
CA PHE A 148 6.15 -9.30 -29.56
C PHE A 148 7.49 -8.59 -29.64
N VAL A 149 8.04 -8.36 -30.81
CA VAL A 149 9.27 -7.55 -30.98
C VAL A 149 9.08 -6.13 -30.44
N LEU A 150 7.99 -5.47 -30.78
CA LEU A 150 7.68 -4.12 -30.30
C LEU A 150 7.40 -4.09 -28.79
N GLU A 151 6.70 -5.09 -28.25
CA GLU A 151 6.51 -5.24 -26.79
C GLU A 151 7.85 -5.37 -26.06
N PHE A 152 8.80 -6.14 -26.60
CA PHE A 152 10.13 -6.27 -26.02
C PHE A 152 10.86 -4.94 -25.97
N TYR A 153 10.93 -4.21 -27.10
CA TYR A 153 11.60 -2.91 -27.14
C TYR A 153 10.87 -1.81 -26.36
N SER A 154 9.59 -2.00 -26.06
CA SER A 154 8.80 -1.09 -25.23
C SER A 154 9.02 -1.31 -23.72
N THR A 155 9.55 -2.47 -23.33
CA THR A 155 9.73 -2.81 -21.90
C THR A 155 10.67 -1.83 -21.22
N GLY A 156 10.18 -1.16 -20.18
CA GLY A 156 10.96 -0.19 -19.39
C GLY A 156 10.94 1.24 -19.94
N LEU A 157 10.42 1.49 -21.17
CA LEU A 157 10.31 2.85 -21.71
C LEU A 157 9.26 3.69 -20.97
N GLU A 158 8.25 3.08 -20.38
CA GLU A 158 7.24 3.74 -19.55
C GLU A 158 7.84 4.45 -18.32
N LYS A 159 9.04 4.07 -17.90
CA LYS A 159 9.78 4.70 -16.79
C LYS A 159 10.47 6.00 -17.18
N VAL A 160 10.53 6.30 -18.48
CA VAL A 160 11.07 7.58 -18.98
C VAL A 160 10.01 8.65 -18.72
N GLY A 161 10.20 9.45 -17.68
CA GLY A 161 9.22 10.43 -17.21
C GLY A 161 8.94 11.58 -18.19
N GLY A 162 7.80 12.27 -17.98
CA GLY A 162 7.34 13.41 -18.76
C GLY A 162 6.47 13.05 -19.96
N TYR A 163 5.99 14.06 -20.70
CA TYR A 163 5.22 13.88 -21.95
C TYR A 163 6.19 13.53 -23.10
N THR A 164 6.68 12.29 -23.08
CA THR A 164 7.70 11.80 -24.02
C THR A 164 7.05 11.03 -25.17
N ARG A 165 7.55 11.22 -26.38
CA ARG A 165 7.24 10.39 -27.55
C ARG A 165 8.23 9.24 -27.62
N HIS A 166 7.74 8.00 -27.42
CA HIS A 166 8.57 6.82 -27.28
C HIS A 166 8.95 6.16 -28.62
N TYR A 167 8.22 6.42 -29.70
CA TYR A 167 8.52 5.87 -31.01
C TYR A 167 9.97 6.13 -31.47
N LYS A 168 10.53 7.29 -31.12
CA LYS A 168 11.93 7.63 -31.43
C LYS A 168 12.96 6.64 -30.85
N TYR A 169 12.60 5.90 -29.79
CA TYR A 169 13.50 4.92 -29.17
C TYR A 169 13.40 3.54 -29.80
N ILE A 170 12.32 3.23 -30.54
CA ILE A 170 12.09 1.92 -31.14
C ILE A 170 12.23 1.91 -32.66
N LYS A 171 12.07 3.04 -33.33
CA LYS A 171 12.06 3.12 -34.82
C LYS A 171 13.33 2.61 -35.47
N ASP A 172 14.49 2.82 -34.83
CA ASP A 172 15.79 2.41 -35.32
C ASP A 172 16.29 1.08 -34.74
N LYS A 173 15.46 0.41 -33.90
CA LYS A 173 15.83 -0.90 -33.33
C LYS A 173 15.79 -2.00 -34.41
N PRO A 174 16.72 -2.95 -34.35
CA PRO A 174 16.81 -4.04 -35.30
C PRO A 174 15.63 -5.02 -35.10
N ILE A 175 14.94 -5.36 -36.18
CA ILE A 175 13.91 -6.40 -36.22
C ILE A 175 14.55 -7.66 -36.74
N PRO A 176 14.71 -8.72 -35.92
CA PRO A 176 15.17 -10.00 -36.39
C PRO A 176 14.11 -10.66 -37.26
N LEU A 177 14.53 -11.28 -38.35
CA LEU A 177 13.67 -11.91 -39.33
C LEU A 177 13.98 -13.41 -39.45
N PRO A 178 13.42 -14.25 -38.57
CA PRO A 178 13.46 -15.70 -38.74
C PRO A 178 12.77 -16.15 -40.02
N PRO A 179 13.02 -17.36 -40.55
CA PRO A 179 12.15 -17.99 -41.53
C PRO A 179 10.67 -17.87 -41.13
N LEU A 180 9.76 -17.66 -42.08
CA LEU A 180 8.33 -17.39 -41.77
C LEU A 180 7.70 -18.53 -40.95
N GLU A 181 8.05 -19.81 -41.24
CA GLU A 181 7.55 -20.94 -40.44
C GLU A 181 8.11 -20.93 -39.02
N GLU A 182 9.35 -20.49 -38.85
CA GLU A 182 9.93 -20.29 -37.53
C GLU A 182 9.26 -19.13 -36.76
N GLN A 183 8.93 -18.01 -37.42
CA GLN A 183 8.15 -16.95 -36.81
C GLN A 183 6.81 -17.48 -36.27
N ARG A 184 6.10 -18.35 -37.06
CA ARG A 184 4.85 -18.99 -36.60
C ARG A 184 5.05 -19.85 -35.36
N ARG A 185 6.11 -20.66 -35.35
CA ARG A 185 6.44 -21.53 -34.20
C ARG A 185 6.84 -20.71 -32.97
N ILE A 186 7.58 -19.64 -33.15
CA ILE A 186 7.94 -18.70 -32.08
C ILE A 186 6.67 -18.07 -31.49
N VAL A 187 5.79 -17.54 -32.34
CA VAL A 187 4.51 -16.96 -31.91
C VAL A 187 3.68 -17.97 -31.12
N ALA A 188 3.50 -19.18 -31.67
CA ALA A 188 2.75 -20.25 -31.00
C ALA A 188 3.35 -20.61 -29.64
N LYS A 189 4.68 -20.66 -29.55
CA LYS A 189 5.38 -20.98 -28.30
C LYS A 189 5.24 -19.87 -27.26
N ILE A 190 5.33 -18.61 -27.67
CA ILE A 190 5.08 -17.47 -26.77
C ILE A 190 3.63 -17.53 -26.25
N GLU A 191 2.65 -17.69 -27.17
CA GLU A 191 1.22 -17.77 -26.81
C GLU A 191 0.92 -18.97 -25.87
N GLU A 192 1.60 -20.10 -26.05
CA GLU A 192 1.54 -21.24 -25.11
C GLU A 192 2.04 -20.87 -23.71
N MET A 193 3.07 -20.03 -23.62
CA MET A 193 3.69 -19.65 -22.35
C MET A 193 2.97 -18.51 -21.63
N LEU A 194 2.28 -17.62 -22.34
CA LEU A 194 1.62 -16.44 -21.73
C LEU A 194 0.65 -16.80 -20.59
N PRO A 195 -0.20 -17.84 -20.66
CA PRO A 195 -1.07 -18.21 -19.53
C PRO A 195 -0.30 -18.61 -18.27
N PHE A 196 0.92 -19.11 -18.39
CA PHE A 196 1.78 -19.41 -17.23
C PHE A 196 2.32 -18.10 -16.61
N VAL A 197 2.69 -17.14 -17.46
CA VAL A 197 3.11 -15.79 -17.00
C VAL A 197 1.97 -15.09 -16.27
N GLU A 198 0.74 -15.18 -16.77
CA GLU A 198 -0.45 -14.60 -16.11
C GLU A 198 -0.73 -15.25 -14.76
N ARG A 199 -0.63 -16.58 -14.66
CA ARG A 199 -0.77 -17.27 -13.36
C ARG A 199 0.34 -16.90 -12.38
N TYR A 200 1.57 -16.75 -12.90
CA TYR A 200 2.69 -16.26 -12.10
C TYR A 200 2.43 -14.83 -11.62
N ALA A 201 1.92 -13.93 -12.48
CA ALA A 201 1.58 -12.57 -12.13
C ALA A 201 0.54 -12.50 -11.01
N ALA A 202 -0.53 -13.29 -11.10
CA ALA A 202 -1.55 -13.37 -10.05
C ALA A 202 -1.00 -13.87 -8.70
N SER A 203 -0.05 -14.83 -8.75
CA SER A 203 0.62 -15.35 -7.54
C SER A 203 1.61 -14.34 -6.96
N TYR A 204 2.35 -13.65 -7.82
CA TYR A 204 3.30 -12.61 -7.45
C TYR A 204 2.59 -11.43 -6.78
N GLU A 205 1.48 -10.96 -7.36
CA GLU A 205 0.66 -9.89 -6.77
C GLU A 205 0.15 -10.25 -5.37
N LYS A 206 -0.35 -11.48 -5.19
CA LYS A 206 -0.76 -11.97 -3.86
C LYS A 206 0.40 -11.97 -2.88
N LEU A 207 1.58 -12.42 -3.30
CA LEU A 207 2.78 -12.42 -2.45
C LEU A 207 3.17 -11.00 -2.04
N GLU A 208 3.14 -10.04 -2.96
CA GLU A 208 3.42 -8.63 -2.66
C GLU A 208 2.40 -8.04 -1.67
N GLN A 209 1.10 -8.37 -1.85
CA GLN A 209 0.06 -7.97 -0.91
C GLN A 209 0.27 -8.57 0.48
N PHE A 210 0.67 -9.85 0.56
CA PHE A 210 1.03 -10.49 1.82
C PHE A 210 2.25 -9.81 2.46
N ASN A 211 3.31 -9.60 1.70
CA ASN A 211 4.53 -8.96 2.20
C ASN A 211 4.24 -7.54 2.73
N ALA A 212 3.40 -6.78 2.04
CA ALA A 212 3.02 -5.44 2.46
C ALA A 212 2.21 -5.40 3.77
N LYS A 213 1.38 -6.43 4.05
CA LYS A 213 0.55 -6.51 5.25
C LYS A 213 1.24 -7.23 6.40
N PHE A 214 2.15 -8.14 6.10
CA PHE A 214 2.74 -9.07 7.07
C PHE A 214 3.34 -8.37 8.30
N PRO A 215 4.11 -7.25 8.17
CA PRO A 215 4.66 -6.56 9.34
C PRO A 215 3.57 -6.06 10.31
N GLU A 216 2.51 -5.47 9.79
CA GLU A 216 1.41 -4.96 10.61
C GLU A 216 0.59 -6.09 11.25
N ASP A 217 0.35 -7.17 10.51
CA ASP A 217 -0.37 -8.33 11.04
C ASP A 217 0.46 -9.07 12.09
N MET A 218 1.79 -9.11 11.93
CA MET A 218 2.71 -9.64 12.92
C MET A 218 2.69 -8.82 14.21
N LYS A 219 2.77 -7.47 14.13
CA LYS A 219 2.63 -6.59 15.31
C LYS A 219 1.32 -6.84 16.04
N LYS A 220 0.20 -6.94 15.33
CA LYS A 220 -1.11 -7.27 15.94
C LYS A 220 -1.09 -8.63 16.64
N SER A 221 -0.49 -9.65 16.01
CA SER A 221 -0.38 -10.99 16.59
C SER A 221 0.48 -11.01 17.84
N ILE A 222 1.60 -10.28 17.87
CA ILE A 222 2.45 -10.14 19.07
C ILE A 222 1.64 -9.54 20.22
N LEU A 223 0.91 -8.43 19.97
CA LEU A 223 0.08 -7.80 21.00
C LEU A 223 -1.08 -8.71 21.43
N GLN A 224 -1.69 -9.44 20.48
CA GLN A 224 -2.74 -10.43 20.79
C GLN A 224 -2.22 -11.54 21.71
N TYR A 225 -1.05 -12.11 21.43
CA TYR A 225 -0.43 -13.13 22.27
C TYR A 225 -0.04 -12.59 23.65
N ALA A 226 0.41 -11.33 23.69
CA ALA A 226 0.73 -10.65 24.94
C ALA A 226 -0.49 -10.58 25.88
N ILE A 227 -1.63 -10.11 25.39
CA ILE A 227 -2.85 -9.96 26.20
C ILE A 227 -3.56 -11.29 26.50
N GLN A 228 -3.22 -12.37 25.78
CA GLN A 228 -3.72 -13.72 26.05
C GLN A 228 -2.82 -14.56 26.98
N GLY A 229 -1.73 -13.98 27.50
CA GLY A 229 -0.77 -14.72 28.34
C GLY A 229 0.03 -15.79 27.58
N LYS A 230 0.15 -15.68 26.26
CA LYS A 230 0.82 -16.65 25.38
C LYS A 230 2.20 -16.18 24.87
N LEU A 231 2.59 -14.94 25.22
CA LEU A 231 3.84 -14.36 24.70
C LEU A 231 5.06 -14.76 25.54
N VAL A 232 4.87 -14.98 26.84
CA VAL A 232 5.89 -15.39 27.78
C VAL A 232 5.42 -16.59 28.58
N GLU A 233 6.36 -17.35 29.18
CA GLU A 233 6.06 -18.50 29.98
C GLU A 233 5.44 -18.06 31.33
N GLN A 234 4.45 -18.81 31.83
CA GLN A 234 3.83 -18.56 33.12
C GLN A 234 4.78 -19.00 34.26
N ARG A 235 4.90 -18.20 35.31
CA ARG A 235 5.80 -18.44 36.44
C ARG A 235 5.06 -18.37 37.77
N PRO A 236 4.80 -19.50 38.43
CA PRO A 236 4.06 -19.52 39.69
C PRO A 236 4.69 -18.68 40.83
N GLU A 237 6.00 -18.50 40.81
CA GLU A 237 6.73 -17.69 41.81
C GLU A 237 6.46 -16.19 41.72
N GLU A 238 5.87 -15.70 40.63
CA GLU A 238 5.52 -14.29 40.44
C GLU A 238 4.19 -13.90 41.13
N GLY A 239 3.52 -14.83 41.78
CA GLY A 239 2.27 -14.60 42.49
C GLY A 239 1.06 -14.57 41.58
N THR A 240 -0.01 -13.90 42.02
CA THR A 240 -1.30 -13.84 41.30
C THR A 240 -1.75 -12.41 41.10
N ALA A 241 -2.51 -12.20 40.01
CA ALA A 241 -3.17 -10.92 39.75
C ALA A 241 -4.21 -10.54 40.82
N GLU A 242 -4.77 -11.50 41.56
CA GLU A 242 -5.70 -11.23 42.65
C GLU A 242 -5.02 -10.47 43.79
N GLU A 243 -3.78 -10.84 44.16
CA GLU A 243 -2.97 -10.16 45.16
C GLU A 243 -2.57 -8.76 44.69
N LEU A 244 -2.12 -8.65 43.44
CA LEU A 244 -1.79 -7.37 42.80
C LEU A 244 -3.02 -6.44 42.77
N TYR A 245 -4.17 -6.95 42.38
CA TYR A 245 -5.41 -6.18 42.31
C TYR A 245 -5.80 -5.61 43.68
N LYS A 246 -5.71 -6.40 44.77
CA LYS A 246 -5.96 -5.90 46.12
C LYS A 246 -5.02 -4.75 46.48
N SER A 247 -3.74 -4.90 46.19
CA SER A 247 -2.74 -3.84 46.44
C SER A 247 -3.03 -2.58 45.65
N ILE A 248 -3.43 -2.70 44.39
CA ILE A 248 -3.85 -1.54 43.54
C ILE A 248 -5.10 -0.87 44.14
N GLN A 249 -6.07 -1.63 44.65
CA GLN A 249 -7.27 -1.04 45.27
C GLN A 249 -6.93 -0.29 46.57
N GLU A 250 -5.94 -0.74 47.32
CA GLU A 250 -5.42 -0.02 48.53
C GLU A 250 -4.69 1.28 48.09
N GLU A 251 -3.84 1.22 47.08
CA GLU A 251 -3.20 2.41 46.50
C GLU A 251 -4.27 3.45 46.04
N LYS A 252 -5.30 3.01 45.36
CA LYS A 252 -6.36 3.90 44.83
C LYS A 252 -7.13 4.64 45.93
N LYS A 253 -7.22 4.11 47.14
CA LYS A 253 -7.87 4.82 48.26
C LYS A 253 -7.20 6.18 48.57
N GLN A 254 -5.94 6.33 48.19
CA GLN A 254 -5.17 7.56 48.41
C GLN A 254 -5.57 8.67 47.37
N TYR A 255 -6.19 8.28 46.25
CA TYR A 255 -6.58 9.19 45.19
C TYR A 255 -8.09 9.45 45.22
N LYS A 256 -8.50 10.70 45.02
CA LYS A 256 -9.92 11.09 44.92
C LYS A 256 -10.44 10.84 43.50
N ILE A 257 -10.44 9.59 43.06
CA ILE A 257 -10.83 9.20 41.72
C ILE A 257 -12.34 9.04 41.63
N LYS A 258 -12.95 9.72 40.67
CA LYS A 258 -14.36 9.45 40.32
C LYS A 258 -14.40 8.27 39.39
N THR A 259 -14.96 7.16 39.83
CA THR A 259 -15.28 6.01 38.99
C THR A 259 -16.49 6.30 38.11
N ILE A 260 -16.50 5.76 36.91
CA ILE A 260 -17.63 5.83 35.98
C ILE A 260 -18.48 4.57 36.25
N GLU A 261 -19.79 4.76 36.37
CA GLU A 261 -20.70 3.64 36.47
C GLU A 261 -20.70 2.87 35.12
N THR A 262 -20.18 1.66 35.16
CA THR A 262 -20.05 0.77 34.00
C THR A 262 -20.83 -0.52 34.26
N ASN A 263 -21.29 -1.16 33.18
CA ASN A 263 -21.89 -2.49 33.32
C ASN A 263 -20.82 -3.51 33.77
N PRO A 264 -21.17 -4.46 34.61
CA PRO A 264 -20.31 -5.60 34.89
C PRO A 264 -19.94 -6.33 33.60
N MET A 265 -18.75 -6.94 33.55
CA MET A 265 -18.34 -7.78 32.45
C MET A 265 -19.20 -9.04 32.45
N GLU A 266 -20.03 -9.26 31.43
CA GLU A 266 -20.94 -10.41 31.36
C GLU A 266 -20.18 -11.70 31.04
N GLU A 267 -19.29 -11.67 30.03
CA GLU A 267 -18.45 -12.80 29.65
C GLU A 267 -17.02 -12.32 29.30
N PRO A 268 -15.99 -13.10 29.69
CA PRO A 268 -14.61 -12.77 29.29
C PRO A 268 -14.46 -12.91 27.77
N PRO A 269 -13.74 -12.01 27.10
CA PRO A 269 -13.56 -12.08 25.64
C PRO A 269 -12.79 -13.32 25.15
N PHE A 270 -11.96 -13.90 26.01
CA PHE A 270 -11.14 -15.10 25.74
C PHE A 270 -10.59 -15.67 27.05
N ASP A 271 -10.05 -16.90 26.99
CA ASP A 271 -9.40 -17.54 28.13
C ASP A 271 -8.04 -16.90 28.43
N ILE A 272 -7.74 -16.71 29.72
CA ILE A 272 -6.47 -16.19 30.23
C ILE A 272 -5.86 -17.20 31.22
N PRO A 273 -4.54 -17.11 31.53
CA PRO A 273 -3.92 -17.95 32.55
C PRO A 273 -4.61 -17.84 33.93
N ASP A 274 -4.61 -18.91 34.69
CA ASP A 274 -5.24 -18.96 36.01
C ASP A 274 -4.65 -17.94 37.05
N SER A 275 -3.39 -17.54 36.83
CA SER A 275 -2.70 -16.51 37.63
C SER A 275 -3.19 -15.09 37.29
N TRP A 276 -3.89 -14.90 36.17
CA TRP A 276 -4.38 -13.59 35.74
C TRP A 276 -5.81 -13.32 36.22
N LYS A 277 -6.22 -12.04 36.08
CA LYS A 277 -7.58 -11.61 36.46
C LYS A 277 -8.16 -10.68 35.40
N TRP A 278 -9.41 -10.91 35.00
CA TRP A 278 -10.19 -9.96 34.24
C TRP A 278 -10.66 -8.80 35.12
N ILE A 279 -10.39 -7.58 34.70
CA ILE A 279 -10.78 -6.32 35.35
C ILE A 279 -11.25 -5.31 34.32
N GLN A 280 -11.80 -4.18 34.73
CA GLN A 280 -12.04 -3.04 33.87
C GLN A 280 -10.85 -2.08 33.89
N LEU A 281 -10.56 -1.41 32.77
CA LEU A 281 -9.43 -0.48 32.69
C LEU A 281 -9.45 0.57 33.79
N GLN A 282 -10.63 1.09 34.15
CA GLN A 282 -10.76 2.07 35.24
C GLN A 282 -10.28 1.57 36.60
N ASP A 283 -10.17 0.25 36.79
CA ASP A 283 -9.78 -0.32 38.08
C ASP A 283 -8.30 -0.13 38.41
N ILE A 284 -7.47 0.15 37.43
CA ILE A 284 -6.00 0.26 37.58
C ILE A 284 -5.45 1.65 37.20
N VAL A 285 -6.30 2.67 37.15
CA VAL A 285 -5.85 4.04 36.87
C VAL A 285 -5.89 4.90 38.12
N LYS A 286 -4.92 5.80 38.26
CA LYS A 286 -4.83 6.79 39.35
C LYS A 286 -5.29 8.19 38.95
N LYS A 287 -5.91 8.34 37.79
CA LYS A 287 -6.52 9.57 37.32
C LYS A 287 -7.91 9.28 36.77
N THR A 288 -8.90 10.12 37.11
CA THR A 288 -10.25 9.99 36.56
C THR A 288 -10.21 10.01 35.02
N ILE A 289 -10.82 9.01 34.37
CA ILE A 289 -10.92 8.92 32.93
C ILE A 289 -11.90 9.99 32.43
N LYS A 290 -11.36 11.03 31.85
CA LYS A 290 -12.14 12.15 31.30
C LYS A 290 -11.32 12.85 30.22
N ARG A 291 -11.99 13.56 29.34
CA ARG A 291 -11.30 14.47 28.41
C ARG A 291 -10.66 15.64 29.15
N GLY A 292 -9.63 16.20 28.56
CA GLY A 292 -9.04 17.45 29.02
C GLY A 292 -10.04 18.62 28.99
N LYS A 293 -9.60 19.79 29.35
CA LYS A 293 -10.43 21.00 29.37
C LYS A 293 -10.25 21.79 28.08
N SER A 294 -11.27 22.58 27.70
CA SER A 294 -11.12 23.55 26.61
C SER A 294 -10.13 24.64 27.04
N PRO A 295 -8.96 24.77 26.39
CA PRO A 295 -7.95 25.74 26.80
C PRO A 295 -8.24 27.13 26.24
N LYS A 296 -7.76 28.16 26.94
CA LYS A 296 -7.58 29.48 26.34
C LYS A 296 -6.15 29.58 25.84
N TYR A 297 -5.99 29.84 24.55
CA TYR A 297 -4.67 29.87 23.90
C TYR A 297 -4.04 31.25 23.93
N THR A 298 -2.71 31.30 23.93
CA THR A 298 -1.89 32.49 23.73
C THR A 298 -0.76 32.20 22.71
N GLU A 299 -0.08 33.22 22.25
CA GLU A 299 1.03 33.06 21.30
C GLU A 299 2.30 32.51 21.97
N ASN A 300 2.50 32.81 23.28
CA ASN A 300 3.68 32.34 24.01
C ASN A 300 3.37 32.20 25.51
N SER A 301 3.82 31.09 26.12
CA SER A 301 3.87 30.89 27.57
C SER A 301 4.83 29.73 27.89
N ASN A 302 4.98 29.43 29.20
CA ASN A 302 5.77 28.28 29.67
C ASN A 302 4.94 27.01 29.85
N ILE A 303 3.69 26.99 29.39
CA ILE A 303 2.79 25.83 29.44
C ILE A 303 2.26 25.55 28.03
N GLN A 304 2.51 24.33 27.56
CA GLN A 304 1.97 23.86 26.26
C GLN A 304 0.64 23.14 26.45
N VAL A 305 -0.16 23.14 25.38
CA VAL A 305 -1.43 22.41 25.30
C VAL A 305 -1.28 21.28 24.32
N PHE A 306 -1.41 20.07 24.82
CA PHE A 306 -1.41 18.86 24.00
C PHE A 306 -2.77 18.70 23.31
N ALA A 307 -2.79 18.88 22.01
CA ALA A 307 -3.97 18.66 21.18
C ALA A 307 -3.86 17.34 20.41
N GLN A 308 -4.99 16.83 19.93
CA GLN A 308 -5.05 15.57 19.15
C GLN A 308 -4.03 15.49 18.00
N LYS A 309 -3.66 16.62 17.38
CA LYS A 309 -2.67 16.67 16.29
C LYS A 309 -1.24 16.39 16.75
N CYS A 310 -0.95 16.56 18.05
CA CYS A 310 0.36 16.23 18.62
C CYS A 310 0.60 14.72 18.68
N ASN A 311 -0.46 13.91 18.72
CA ASN A 311 -0.41 12.46 18.58
C ASN A 311 -0.44 12.10 17.09
N VAL A 312 0.74 11.93 16.45
CA VAL A 312 0.87 11.86 14.98
C VAL A 312 0.53 10.49 14.41
N LYS A 313 0.08 10.47 13.16
CA LYS A 313 -0.37 9.23 12.48
C LYS A 313 0.77 8.21 12.29
N THR A 314 1.97 8.68 12.06
CA THR A 314 3.17 7.85 11.85
C THR A 314 3.70 7.20 13.14
N GLY A 315 3.06 7.48 14.28
CA GLY A 315 3.48 7.07 15.62
C GLY A 315 4.29 8.15 16.32
N GLY A 316 4.25 8.10 17.67
CA GLY A 316 4.96 9.05 18.53
C GLY A 316 4.22 10.37 18.74
N ILE A 317 4.88 11.26 19.46
CA ILE A 317 4.39 12.58 19.88
C ILE A 317 5.22 13.67 19.20
N ASN A 318 4.55 14.69 18.66
CA ASN A 318 5.21 15.87 18.14
C ASN A 318 4.69 17.12 18.85
N MET A 319 5.47 17.62 19.81
CA MET A 319 5.14 18.79 20.61
C MET A 319 5.38 20.12 19.89
N GLU A 320 6.04 20.16 18.74
CA GLU A 320 6.12 21.37 17.90
C GLU A 320 4.76 21.80 17.36
N LEU A 321 3.82 20.88 17.28
CA LEU A 321 2.43 21.13 16.88
C LEU A 321 1.58 21.70 18.03
N ALA A 322 2.08 21.69 19.27
CA ALA A 322 1.34 22.21 20.43
C ALA A 322 1.16 23.73 20.38
N LYS A 323 0.09 24.21 20.99
CA LYS A 323 -0.12 25.63 21.26
C LYS A 323 0.21 25.94 22.71
N TYR A 324 0.20 27.23 23.08
CA TYR A 324 0.48 27.67 24.44
C TYR A 324 -0.80 28.03 25.21
N LEU A 325 -0.81 27.69 26.51
CA LEU A 325 -1.89 28.01 27.43
C LEU A 325 -1.74 29.44 27.93
N ASP A 326 -2.82 30.22 27.93
CA ASP A 326 -2.90 31.53 28.61
C ASP A 326 -2.67 31.32 30.13
N LEU A 327 -1.70 32.02 30.70
CA LEU A 327 -1.31 31.86 32.11
C LEU A 327 -2.45 32.21 33.09
N ASN A 328 -3.35 33.14 32.78
CA ASN A 328 -4.53 33.41 33.58
C ASN A 328 -5.51 32.22 33.60
N ALA A 329 -5.42 31.33 32.63
CA ALA A 329 -6.21 30.10 32.62
C ALA A 329 -5.52 28.93 33.35
N ALA A 330 -4.24 29.05 33.68
CA ALA A 330 -3.46 27.99 34.32
C ALA A 330 -4.00 27.63 35.72
N GLU A 331 -4.58 28.58 36.45
CA GLU A 331 -5.22 28.33 37.75
C GLU A 331 -6.36 27.30 37.70
N LYS A 332 -6.95 27.09 36.52
CA LYS A 332 -8.00 26.07 36.31
C LYS A 332 -7.45 24.63 36.16
N TYR A 333 -6.12 24.48 36.11
CA TYR A 333 -5.44 23.21 35.93
C TYR A 333 -4.67 22.86 37.21
N PRO A 334 -5.24 22.05 38.12
CA PRO A 334 -4.50 21.50 39.26
C PRO A 334 -3.39 20.58 38.79
N ASP A 335 -2.42 20.29 39.68
CA ASP A 335 -1.21 19.55 39.33
C ASP A 335 -1.48 18.17 38.67
N GLU A 336 -2.56 17.51 39.06
CA GLU A 336 -2.98 16.24 38.49
C GLU A 336 -3.37 16.31 36.99
N GLU A 337 -3.69 17.50 36.47
CA GLU A 337 -4.05 17.68 35.05
C GLU A 337 -2.81 17.81 34.15
N TYR A 338 -1.65 18.15 34.73
CA TYR A 338 -0.42 18.18 33.94
C TYR A 338 0.02 16.78 33.53
N MET A 339 0.47 16.66 32.29
CA MET A 339 0.95 15.41 31.74
C MET A 339 2.29 15.01 32.39
N VAL A 340 2.46 13.72 32.63
CA VAL A 340 3.66 13.13 33.21
C VAL A 340 4.15 11.98 32.34
N ASN A 341 5.40 11.56 32.57
CA ASN A 341 5.97 10.40 31.86
C ASN A 341 5.08 9.15 32.04
N GLY A 342 4.84 8.43 30.95
CA GLY A 342 4.01 7.23 30.94
C GLY A 342 2.51 7.48 30.81
N ASP A 343 2.05 8.73 30.72
CA ASP A 343 0.66 9.03 30.40
C ASP A 343 0.29 8.47 29.01
N ILE A 344 -0.77 7.66 28.96
CA ILE A 344 -1.30 7.13 27.70
C ILE A 344 -2.38 8.09 27.18
N ILE A 345 -2.28 8.40 25.91
CA ILE A 345 -3.09 9.40 25.24
C ILE A 345 -4.06 8.70 24.30
N ILE A 346 -5.34 9.08 24.40
CA ILE A 346 -6.36 8.64 23.46
C ILE A 346 -7.02 9.89 22.84
N ASN A 347 -6.96 10.01 21.53
CA ASN A 347 -7.71 11.04 20.83
C ASN A 347 -9.21 10.74 20.92
N SER A 348 -9.96 11.61 21.58
CA SER A 348 -11.37 11.38 21.86
C SER A 348 -12.31 11.95 20.80
N THR A 349 -11.81 12.77 19.88
CA THR A 349 -12.59 13.38 18.79
C THR A 349 -11.76 13.50 17.51
N GLY A 350 -12.40 13.94 16.43
CA GLY A 350 -11.76 14.30 15.17
C GLY A 350 -11.86 13.23 14.08
N GLY A 351 -12.39 13.61 12.93
CA GLY A 351 -12.48 12.72 11.76
C GLY A 351 -11.11 12.16 11.36
N GLY A 352 -10.97 10.82 11.39
CA GLY A 352 -9.74 10.11 11.06
C GLY A 352 -8.63 10.14 12.13
N THR A 353 -8.87 10.74 13.30
CA THR A 353 -7.91 10.76 14.42
C THR A 353 -8.46 10.17 15.71
N MET A 354 -9.77 10.11 15.87
CA MET A 354 -10.44 9.54 17.03
C MET A 354 -10.00 8.09 17.27
N GLY A 355 -9.83 7.70 18.52
CA GLY A 355 -9.37 6.38 18.92
C GLY A 355 -7.86 6.19 18.82
N ARG A 356 -7.09 7.11 18.23
CA ARG A 356 -5.65 7.00 18.12
C ARG A 356 -4.99 7.00 19.49
N VAL A 357 -4.16 6.00 19.73
CA VAL A 357 -3.44 5.78 20.98
C VAL A 357 -1.99 6.18 20.85
N GLY A 358 -1.49 6.97 21.79
CA GLY A 358 -0.10 7.36 21.96
C GLY A 358 0.36 7.19 23.41
N ILE A 359 1.64 7.33 23.65
CA ILE A 359 2.23 7.36 24.99
C ILE A 359 3.15 8.56 25.09
N PHE A 360 3.07 9.28 26.19
CA PHE A 360 3.86 10.46 26.44
C PHE A 360 5.10 10.14 27.28
N HIS A 361 6.24 10.63 26.82
CA HIS A 361 7.50 10.52 27.54
C HIS A 361 8.04 11.93 27.88
N ASP A 362 8.79 12.04 28.97
CA ASP A 362 9.43 13.31 29.30
C ASP A 362 10.41 13.80 28.22
N THR A 363 10.95 12.88 27.42
CA THR A 363 11.76 13.21 26.23
C THR A 363 10.99 13.92 25.12
N ASP A 364 9.66 13.85 25.14
CA ASP A 364 8.81 14.56 24.14
C ASP A 364 8.65 16.05 24.50
N ARG A 365 9.00 16.46 25.74
CA ARG A 365 8.88 17.85 26.20
C ARG A 365 9.84 18.76 25.46
N LEU A 366 9.34 19.88 24.99
CA LEU A 366 10.17 20.97 24.49
C LEU A 366 10.57 21.88 25.67
N ASN A 367 11.85 22.11 25.85
CA ASN A 367 12.42 22.99 26.89
C ASN A 367 11.89 22.72 28.32
N ASN A 368 11.60 21.47 28.66
CA ASN A 368 11.03 21.07 29.96
C ASN A 368 9.73 21.77 30.33
N MET A 369 8.94 22.25 29.36
CA MET A 369 7.69 22.94 29.62
C MET A 369 6.65 22.01 30.27
N LYS A 370 5.79 22.59 31.10
CA LYS A 370 4.59 21.92 31.57
C LYS A 370 3.59 21.74 30.43
N ILE A 371 2.83 20.66 30.44
CA ILE A 371 1.88 20.31 29.36
C ILE A 371 0.54 19.95 29.98
N VAL A 372 -0.54 20.45 29.41
CA VAL A 372 -1.92 20.08 29.75
C VAL A 372 -2.66 19.54 28.51
N PRO A 373 -3.53 18.53 28.65
CA PRO A 373 -4.33 18.04 27.52
C PRO A 373 -5.48 19.01 27.20
N ASP A 374 -5.82 19.13 25.92
CA ASP A 374 -7.02 19.83 25.49
C ASP A 374 -8.29 18.97 25.60
N GLY A 375 -9.46 19.57 25.29
CA GLY A 375 -10.76 18.88 25.34
C GLY A 375 -10.97 17.77 24.30
N HIS A 376 -10.00 17.55 23.41
CA HIS A 376 -10.06 16.54 22.35
C HIS A 376 -9.26 15.27 22.67
N VAL A 377 -8.61 15.22 23.82
CA VAL A 377 -7.78 14.10 24.27
C VAL A 377 -8.21 13.61 25.64
N THR A 378 -8.12 12.29 25.85
CA THR A 378 -8.24 11.64 27.17
C THR A 378 -6.88 11.09 27.57
N ILE A 379 -6.48 11.36 28.81
CA ILE A 379 -5.25 10.85 29.41
C ILE A 379 -5.57 9.70 30.36
N ILE A 380 -4.89 8.58 30.17
CA ILE A 380 -4.93 7.41 31.04
C ILE A 380 -3.61 7.33 31.79
N ARG A 381 -3.68 7.34 33.13
CA ARG A 381 -2.52 7.25 34.01
C ARG A 381 -2.62 6.01 34.88
N ALA A 382 -1.70 5.08 34.69
CA ALA A 382 -1.65 3.83 35.47
C ALA A 382 -1.36 4.09 36.96
N CYS A 383 -1.87 3.24 37.85
CA CYS A 383 -1.41 3.12 39.23
C CYS A 383 0.08 2.72 39.26
N ASP A 384 0.78 3.02 40.34
CA ASP A 384 2.23 2.81 40.44
C ASP A 384 2.59 1.31 40.43
N MET A 385 1.67 0.43 40.84
CA MET A 385 1.79 -1.01 40.79
C MET A 385 1.42 -1.65 39.45
N VAL A 386 1.27 -0.85 38.39
CA VAL A 386 0.95 -1.33 37.04
C VAL A 386 2.02 -0.82 36.07
N ASP A 387 2.58 -1.71 35.27
CA ASP A 387 3.48 -1.29 34.21
C ASP A 387 2.70 -0.49 33.17
N TYR A 388 2.99 0.82 33.08
CA TYR A 388 2.29 1.71 32.14
C TYR A 388 2.52 1.35 30.68
N LYS A 389 3.61 0.67 30.33
CA LYS A 389 3.87 0.17 28.99
C LYS A 389 3.00 -1.03 28.67
N TYR A 390 2.78 -1.95 29.64
CA TYR A 390 1.81 -3.03 29.47
C TYR A 390 0.41 -2.46 29.17
N LEU A 391 -0.01 -1.49 29.98
CA LEU A 391 -1.29 -0.80 29.77
C LEU A 391 -1.34 -0.09 28.41
N TYR A 392 -0.25 0.55 27.99
CA TYR A 392 -0.15 1.16 26.68
C TYR A 392 -0.33 0.13 25.56
N TYR A 393 0.37 -1.00 25.60
CA TYR A 393 0.26 -2.04 24.57
C TYR A 393 -1.13 -2.68 24.54
N PHE A 394 -1.77 -2.86 25.69
CA PHE A 394 -3.15 -3.30 25.79
C PHE A 394 -4.10 -2.30 25.09
N ILE A 395 -4.02 -1.01 25.42
CA ILE A 395 -4.88 0.02 24.81
C ILE A 395 -4.54 0.16 23.31
N LYS A 396 -3.27 0.04 22.94
CA LYS A 396 -2.82 0.08 21.54
C LYS A 396 -3.37 -1.09 20.72
N HIS A 397 -3.42 -2.27 21.29
CA HIS A 397 -4.10 -3.43 20.67
C HIS A 397 -5.57 -3.14 20.39
N ASN A 398 -6.25 -2.48 21.33
CA ASN A 398 -7.65 -2.10 21.21
C ASN A 398 -7.90 -0.83 20.39
N GLN A 399 -6.87 -0.19 19.83
CA GLN A 399 -7.03 1.07 19.09
C GLN A 399 -8.07 0.98 17.98
N LYS A 400 -8.04 -0.09 17.18
CA LYS A 400 -8.98 -0.27 16.08
C LYS A 400 -10.44 -0.38 16.57
N TYR A 401 -10.66 -1.02 17.71
CA TYR A 401 -11.98 -1.03 18.36
C TYR A 401 -12.39 0.38 18.78
N LEU A 402 -11.51 1.12 19.47
CA LEU A 402 -11.79 2.50 19.89
C LEU A 402 -12.10 3.44 18.72
N GLU A 403 -11.42 3.26 17.58
CA GLU A 403 -11.68 4.01 16.34
C GLU A 403 -13.12 3.82 15.80
N THR A 404 -13.75 2.69 16.11
CA THR A 404 -15.14 2.36 15.67
C THR A 404 -16.20 2.78 16.68
N GLN A 405 -15.84 3.16 17.91
CA GLN A 405 -16.79 3.43 19.02
C GLN A 405 -17.21 4.89 19.14
N GLY A 406 -17.02 5.69 18.08
CA GLY A 406 -17.47 7.09 18.09
C GLY A 406 -18.99 7.22 18.05
N GLU A 407 -19.56 8.01 18.97
CA GLU A 407 -20.95 8.37 18.99
C GLU A 407 -21.16 9.83 18.57
N GLY A 408 -22.25 10.15 17.89
CA GLY A 408 -22.61 11.50 17.45
C GLY A 408 -22.95 11.59 15.95
N SER A 409 -23.17 12.80 15.46
CA SER A 409 -23.43 13.07 14.04
C SER A 409 -22.16 12.97 13.20
N THR A 410 -22.27 12.77 11.89
CA THR A 410 -21.20 12.52 10.92
C THR A 410 -19.99 13.46 11.03
N ASN A 411 -20.19 14.68 11.52
CA ASN A 411 -19.13 15.70 11.66
C ASN A 411 -18.66 15.94 13.11
N GLN A 412 -19.28 15.30 14.12
CA GLN A 412 -18.98 15.49 15.53
C GLN A 412 -19.04 14.17 16.31
N THR A 413 -18.32 13.16 15.84
CA THR A 413 -18.17 11.91 16.58
C THR A 413 -17.18 12.08 17.73
N GLU A 414 -17.54 11.54 18.90
CA GLU A 414 -16.67 11.53 20.07
C GLU A 414 -16.64 10.15 20.73
N LEU A 415 -15.47 9.80 21.21
CA LEU A 415 -15.26 8.62 22.03
C LEU A 415 -15.58 8.96 23.49
N LYS A 416 -16.61 8.32 24.05
CA LYS A 416 -17.03 8.58 25.42
C LYS A 416 -16.07 7.98 26.45
N PRO A 417 -15.85 8.68 27.59
CA PRO A 417 -15.01 8.15 28.68
C PRO A 417 -15.46 6.77 29.19
N ILE A 418 -16.75 6.48 29.20
CA ILE A 418 -17.29 5.19 29.63
C ILE A 418 -16.79 4.03 28.74
N THR A 419 -16.69 4.24 27.46
CA THR A 419 -16.18 3.22 26.51
C THR A 419 -14.73 2.84 26.83
N ILE A 420 -13.91 3.82 27.21
CA ILE A 420 -12.52 3.60 27.63
C ILE A 420 -12.49 2.91 29.00
N ALA A 421 -13.28 3.41 29.94
CA ALA A 421 -13.32 2.93 31.34
C ALA A 421 -13.74 1.45 31.44
N SER A 422 -14.67 1.02 30.59
CA SER A 422 -15.22 -0.34 30.57
C SER A 422 -14.42 -1.35 29.75
N LEU A 423 -13.26 -0.96 29.16
CA LEU A 423 -12.44 -1.93 28.44
C LEU A 423 -12.05 -3.09 29.37
N ALA A 424 -12.39 -4.32 28.94
CA ALA A 424 -12.02 -5.54 29.65
C ALA A 424 -10.52 -5.76 29.50
N LEU A 425 -9.80 -5.68 30.60
CA LEU A 425 -8.34 -5.78 30.66
C LEU A 425 -7.93 -7.07 31.38
N PRO A 426 -7.13 -7.93 30.76
CA PRO A 426 -6.50 -9.05 31.42
C PRO A 426 -5.30 -8.54 32.21
N LEU A 427 -5.33 -8.67 33.53
CA LEU A 427 -4.26 -8.22 34.45
C LEU A 427 -3.33 -9.39 34.78
N PRO A 428 -2.06 -9.38 34.35
CA PRO A 428 -1.03 -10.31 34.81
C PRO A 428 -0.46 -9.91 36.20
N PRO A 429 0.26 -10.78 36.88
CA PRO A 429 1.19 -10.40 37.96
C PRO A 429 2.20 -9.34 37.47
N LEU A 430 2.68 -8.45 38.33
CA LEU A 430 3.52 -7.31 37.94
C LEU A 430 4.82 -7.72 37.23
N GLU A 431 5.53 -8.73 37.75
CA GLU A 431 6.77 -9.20 37.10
C GLU A 431 6.51 -9.81 35.73
N GLU A 432 5.36 -10.45 35.54
CA GLU A 432 4.96 -10.92 34.22
C GLU A 432 4.64 -9.77 33.28
N GLN A 433 4.02 -8.67 33.74
CA GLN A 433 3.81 -7.45 32.91
C GLN A 433 5.17 -6.95 32.40
N HIS A 434 6.19 -6.85 33.23
CA HIS A 434 7.54 -6.43 32.86
C HIS A 434 8.14 -7.35 31.77
N ARG A 435 8.02 -8.68 31.93
CA ARG A 435 8.52 -9.64 30.93
C ARG A 435 7.76 -9.59 29.61
N ILE A 436 6.45 -9.39 29.66
CA ILE A 436 5.61 -9.19 28.47
C ILE A 436 6.09 -7.93 27.72
N VAL A 437 6.25 -6.82 28.43
CA VAL A 437 6.74 -5.56 27.84
C VAL A 437 8.11 -5.74 27.21
N ALA A 438 9.06 -6.33 27.94
CA ALA A 438 10.40 -6.59 27.43
C ALA A 438 10.36 -7.44 26.15
N LYS A 439 9.49 -8.47 26.11
CA LYS A 439 9.36 -9.34 24.93
C LYS A 439 8.69 -8.63 23.74
N ILE A 440 7.70 -7.77 23.99
CA ILE A 440 7.11 -6.93 22.94
C ILE A 440 8.18 -6.00 22.35
N GLU A 441 8.94 -5.29 23.22
CA GLU A 441 9.98 -4.34 22.79
C GLU A 441 11.17 -5.03 22.09
N GLU A 442 11.43 -6.30 22.39
CA GLU A 442 12.37 -7.16 21.64
C GLU A 442 11.86 -7.48 20.23
N LEU A 443 10.56 -7.83 20.09
CA LEU A 443 10.01 -8.38 18.85
C LEU A 443 9.54 -7.31 17.85
N LEU A 444 8.98 -6.18 18.31
CA LEU A 444 8.43 -5.16 17.41
C LEU A 444 9.45 -4.60 16.40
N PRO A 445 10.74 -4.34 16.77
CA PRO A 445 11.74 -3.85 15.80
C PRO A 445 12.00 -4.82 14.64
N TYR A 446 11.86 -6.13 14.86
CA TYR A 446 12.00 -7.10 13.76
C TYR A 446 10.86 -6.98 12.73
N CYS A 447 9.65 -6.64 13.19
CA CYS A 447 8.53 -6.40 12.28
C CYS A 447 8.81 -5.18 11.36
N ASP A 448 9.47 -4.14 11.87
CA ASP A 448 9.82 -2.95 11.08
C ASP A 448 10.93 -3.24 10.05
N GLN A 449 11.84 -4.18 10.33
CA GLN A 449 12.88 -4.62 9.40
C GLN A 449 12.33 -5.42 8.21
N LEU A 450 11.12 -5.96 8.32
CA LEU A 450 10.44 -6.69 7.23
C LEU A 450 9.84 -5.75 6.17
N ILE A 451 9.76 -4.46 6.48
CA ILE A 451 9.34 -3.42 5.52
C ILE A 451 10.57 -3.01 4.71
N LYS A 452 10.82 -3.70 3.60
CA LYS A 452 11.87 -3.33 2.63
C LYS A 452 11.26 -2.97 1.30
#